data_bf343a93d21b90480ebbdd2094e9ea51
#
_entry.id   bf343a93d21b90480ebbdd2094e9ea51
#
_cell.length_a   1.000
_cell.length_b   1.000
_cell.length_c   1.000
_cell.angle_alpha   90.00
_cell.angle_beta   90.00
_cell.angle_gamma   90.00
#
_symmetry.space_group_name_H-M   'P 1'
#
loop_
_entity.id
_entity.type
_entity.pdbx_description
1 polymer ?
#
loop_
_entity_poly.entity_id
_entity_poly.type
_entity_poly.pdbx_seq_one_letter_code
_entity_poly.pdbx_strand_id
1 'polypeptide(L)'
;MCSNKTSLTYRDAGVDIDAGNRAVELMKESVKRTYTPGVVGDLGGFGGLYSLAGHSMSDPMLVSGTDGVGTKLRLAIMMDKHDTIGQDCVAMSVNDILVQGATPLFFLDYIAVGKLDPVKVAGIVRGVAEACEESGCALLGGETAEMAGFYDNDDYDVAGFAVGIVDRPKLITGESIKAGDVILGLPSSGVHSNGFSLVRKIVFDHKQLSIDTDIPEFGKTLGEELLTPTRLYPKAVLPLIEQELVKGMVHITGGGFYENIPRVLPKGVTAEVDVTTWPRLPVFTKLQEWGNVAWPEMYRTFNMGIGMILIVDENDVEKVKENLGNRGEAVYEIGRIVSGDGPVVLKGAEFDA
;
A
#
# COMPACT_ATOMS: atom_id res chain seq x y z
N MET A 1 38.39 -6.59 49.73
CA MET A 1 38.16 -5.95 48.45
C MET A 1 36.68 -6.15 48.11
N CYS A 2 35.85 -5.14 48.35
CA CYS A 2 34.45 -5.16 47.88
C CYS A 2 34.48 -4.98 46.36
N SER A 3 34.16 -6.03 45.63
CA SER A 3 33.88 -5.87 44.18
C SER A 3 32.65 -5.02 44.06
N ASN A 4 32.78 -3.80 43.53
CA ASN A 4 31.65 -3.02 43.05
C ASN A 4 30.98 -3.84 41.95
N LYS A 5 29.98 -4.64 42.32
CA LYS A 5 29.08 -5.25 41.33
C LYS A 5 28.26 -4.10 40.73
N THR A 6 28.64 -3.64 39.53
CA THR A 6 27.82 -2.70 38.76
C THR A 6 26.46 -3.36 38.57
N SER A 7 25.39 -2.71 39.00
CA SER A 7 24.03 -3.19 38.77
C SER A 7 23.74 -3.07 37.25
N LEU A 8 23.37 -4.19 36.63
CA LEU A 8 22.94 -4.20 35.21
C LEU A 8 21.58 -3.54 35.10
N THR A 9 21.43 -2.75 34.04
CA THR A 9 20.18 -2.08 33.67
C THR A 9 19.65 -2.65 32.36
N TYR A 10 18.39 -2.35 32.03
CA TYR A 10 17.79 -2.76 30.73
C TYR A 10 18.49 -2.09 29.55
N ARG A 11 19.00 -0.86 29.73
CA ARG A 11 19.85 -0.16 28.75
C ARG A 11 21.16 -0.90 28.48
N ASP A 12 21.77 -1.53 29.48
CA ASP A 12 22.96 -2.36 29.29
C ASP A 12 22.68 -3.65 28.50
N ALA A 13 21.41 -4.06 28.42
CA ALA A 13 20.93 -5.15 27.60
C ALA A 13 20.47 -4.70 26.19
N GLY A 14 20.60 -3.41 25.86
CA GLY A 14 20.31 -2.86 24.55
C GLY A 14 18.89 -2.30 24.38
N VAL A 15 18.11 -2.11 25.47
CA VAL A 15 16.76 -1.54 25.42
C VAL A 15 16.70 -0.23 26.20
N ASP A 16 16.38 0.87 25.52
CA ASP A 16 16.30 2.22 26.11
C ASP A 16 14.84 2.70 26.26
N ILE A 17 14.28 2.52 27.48
CA ILE A 17 12.90 2.94 27.82
C ILE A 17 12.72 4.46 27.65
N ASP A 18 13.72 5.27 27.99
CA ASP A 18 13.62 6.73 27.88
C ASP A 18 13.54 7.17 26.41
N ALA A 19 14.28 6.50 25.52
CA ALA A 19 14.20 6.69 24.08
C ALA A 19 12.80 6.33 23.54
N GLY A 20 12.23 5.21 24.00
CA GLY A 20 10.86 4.81 23.67
C GLY A 20 9.82 5.87 24.10
N ASN A 21 9.87 6.34 25.34
CA ASN A 21 8.99 7.39 25.84
C ASN A 21 9.14 8.69 25.01
N ARG A 22 10.37 9.03 24.63
CA ARG A 22 10.64 10.22 23.81
C ARG A 22 10.05 10.08 22.41
N ALA A 23 10.13 8.90 21.78
CA ALA A 23 9.50 8.64 20.50
C ALA A 23 7.98 8.86 20.56
N VAL A 24 7.32 8.31 21.60
CA VAL A 24 5.88 8.51 21.83
C VAL A 24 5.53 9.98 21.97
N GLU A 25 6.29 10.78 22.73
CA GLU A 25 6.06 12.21 22.85
C GLU A 25 6.15 12.94 21.50
N LEU A 26 7.13 12.57 20.67
CA LEU A 26 7.34 13.21 19.37
C LEU A 26 6.23 12.88 18.35
N MET A 27 5.57 11.72 18.46
CA MET A 27 4.53 11.31 17.51
C MET A 27 3.10 11.71 17.91
N LYS A 28 2.85 12.06 19.18
CA LYS A 28 1.51 12.34 19.73
C LYS A 28 0.66 13.28 18.88
N GLU A 29 1.24 14.40 18.44
CA GLU A 29 0.50 15.40 17.67
C GLU A 29 0.08 14.86 16.31
N SER A 30 0.97 14.15 15.62
CA SER A 30 0.67 13.53 14.32
C SER A 30 -0.43 12.47 14.45
N VAL A 31 -0.37 11.62 15.47
CA VAL A 31 -1.39 10.61 15.74
C VAL A 31 -2.75 11.28 16.02
N LYS A 32 -2.80 12.30 16.87
CA LYS A 32 -4.05 13.00 17.22
C LYS A 32 -4.75 13.65 16.01
N ARG A 33 -4.00 14.11 15.02
CA ARG A 33 -4.59 14.67 13.79
C ARG A 33 -5.42 13.67 12.99
N THR A 34 -5.12 12.38 13.12
CA THR A 34 -5.85 11.32 12.43
C THR A 34 -7.19 10.97 13.07
N TYR A 35 -7.48 11.47 14.29
CA TYR A 35 -8.64 11.05 15.06
C TYR A 35 -9.95 11.43 14.37
N THR A 36 -10.77 10.41 14.17
CA THR A 36 -12.15 10.53 13.67
C THR A 36 -13.14 10.52 14.84
N PRO A 37 -14.40 10.87 14.62
CA PRO A 37 -15.44 10.84 15.68
C PRO A 37 -15.62 9.47 16.36
N GLY A 38 -15.17 8.38 15.71
CA GLY A 38 -15.23 7.04 16.29
C GLY A 38 -14.18 6.77 17.36
N VAL A 39 -13.09 7.55 17.42
CA VAL A 39 -12.03 7.32 18.41
C VAL A 39 -12.49 7.67 19.80
N VAL A 40 -12.28 6.76 20.76
CA VAL A 40 -12.67 6.91 22.17
C VAL A 40 -11.41 6.85 23.05
N GLY A 41 -11.12 7.95 23.73
CA GLY A 41 -9.93 8.05 24.59
C GLY A 41 -8.73 8.71 23.89
N ASP A 42 -7.54 8.48 24.44
CA ASP A 42 -6.28 9.10 24.02
C ASP A 42 -5.19 8.04 23.84
N LEU A 43 -4.10 8.40 23.16
CA LEU A 43 -2.91 7.55 23.01
C LEU A 43 -2.27 7.24 24.40
N GLY A 44 -1.85 5.99 24.60
CA GLY A 44 -1.12 5.55 25.80
C GLY A 44 -1.89 4.61 26.72
N GLY A 45 -3.09 4.18 26.33
CA GLY A 45 -3.79 3.07 27.00
C GLY A 45 -3.25 1.69 26.56
N PHE A 46 -3.76 0.61 27.17
CA PHE A 46 -3.41 -0.76 26.76
C PHE A 46 -3.97 -1.17 25.40
N GLY A 47 -4.96 -0.43 24.90
CA GLY A 47 -5.56 -0.64 23.58
C GLY A 47 -6.35 0.57 23.14
N GLY A 48 -6.49 0.73 21.83
CA GLY A 48 -7.33 1.75 21.23
C GLY A 48 -8.80 1.35 21.23
N LEU A 49 -9.69 2.29 21.53
CA LEU A 49 -11.13 2.09 21.49
C LEU A 49 -11.74 2.86 20.30
N TYR A 50 -12.58 2.17 19.53
CA TYR A 50 -13.28 2.76 18.40
C TYR A 50 -14.79 2.48 18.49
N SER A 51 -15.62 3.53 18.45
CA SER A 51 -17.08 3.41 18.51
C SER A 51 -17.67 3.25 17.12
N LEU A 52 -18.52 2.26 16.93
CA LEU A 52 -19.28 2.04 15.70
C LEU A 52 -20.65 2.76 15.70
N ALA A 53 -21.01 3.49 16.76
CA ALA A 53 -22.32 4.11 16.93
C ALA A 53 -22.67 5.16 15.85
N GLY A 54 -21.67 5.73 15.17
CA GLY A 54 -21.86 6.71 14.08
C GLY A 54 -22.20 6.08 12.72
N HIS A 55 -22.19 4.75 12.60
CA HIS A 55 -22.40 4.04 11.34
C HIS A 55 -23.82 3.45 11.28
N SER A 56 -24.67 3.98 10.38
CA SER A 56 -26.02 3.47 10.13
C SER A 56 -26.00 2.40 9.06
N MET A 57 -25.80 1.15 9.46
CA MET A 57 -25.73 -0.03 8.58
C MET A 57 -26.74 -1.07 9.03
N SER A 58 -27.29 -1.83 8.08
CA SER A 58 -28.28 -2.88 8.36
C SER A 58 -27.65 -4.16 8.89
N ASP A 59 -26.47 -4.51 8.35
CA ASP A 59 -25.69 -5.69 8.72
C ASP A 59 -24.19 -5.35 8.61
N PRO A 60 -23.63 -4.61 9.62
CA PRO A 60 -22.25 -4.14 9.56
C PRO A 60 -21.25 -5.28 9.65
N MET A 61 -20.31 -5.31 8.71
CA MET A 61 -19.17 -6.24 8.68
C MET A 61 -17.86 -5.48 8.84
N LEU A 62 -16.98 -5.99 9.69
CA LEU A 62 -15.59 -5.52 9.74
C LEU A 62 -14.77 -6.25 8.70
N VAL A 63 -13.95 -5.49 7.99
CA VAL A 63 -12.95 -5.98 7.04
C VAL A 63 -11.58 -5.61 7.57
N SER A 64 -10.65 -6.55 7.61
CA SER A 64 -9.30 -6.30 8.10
C SER A 64 -8.26 -6.79 7.12
N GLY A 65 -7.15 -6.08 7.04
CA GLY A 65 -5.96 -6.44 6.28
C GLY A 65 -4.71 -6.12 7.07
N THR A 66 -3.67 -6.88 6.85
CA THR A 66 -2.34 -6.63 7.42
C THR A 66 -1.29 -6.82 6.35
N ASP A 67 -0.34 -5.92 6.29
CA ASP A 67 0.79 -5.98 5.37
C ASP A 67 1.99 -5.24 5.93
N GLY A 68 3.16 -5.52 5.38
CA GLY A 68 4.40 -4.80 5.67
C GLY A 68 4.85 -3.94 4.49
N VAL A 69 5.91 -3.17 4.69
CA VAL A 69 6.57 -2.42 3.62
C VAL A 69 7.46 -3.33 2.78
N GLY A 70 8.04 -4.35 3.38
CA GLY A 70 8.92 -5.29 2.71
C GLY A 70 10.30 -4.72 2.38
N THR A 71 10.97 -5.29 1.37
CA THR A 71 12.39 -5.00 1.09
C THR A 71 12.65 -3.60 0.51
N LYS A 72 11.62 -2.80 0.25
CA LYS A 72 11.73 -1.36 -0.03
C LYS A 72 12.38 -0.61 1.15
N LEU A 73 12.19 -1.09 2.39
CA LEU A 73 12.81 -0.52 3.59
C LEU A 73 14.33 -0.37 3.44
N ARG A 74 14.99 -1.29 2.72
CA ARG A 74 16.43 -1.20 2.51
C ARG A 74 16.84 0.07 1.77
N LEU A 75 15.99 0.57 0.87
CA LEU A 75 16.24 1.85 0.18
C LEU A 75 16.10 3.03 1.14
N ALA A 76 15.08 3.02 1.99
CA ALA A 76 14.89 4.05 3.01
C ALA A 76 16.11 4.13 3.96
N ILE A 77 16.65 2.98 4.36
CA ILE A 77 17.86 2.89 5.18
C ILE A 77 19.08 3.43 4.42
N MET A 78 19.27 3.02 3.15
CA MET A 78 20.40 3.49 2.33
C MET A 78 20.38 4.99 2.07
N MET A 79 19.20 5.59 1.98
CA MET A 79 18.99 7.02 1.73
C MET A 79 18.85 7.84 3.02
N ASP A 80 18.85 7.20 4.19
CA ASP A 80 18.50 7.83 5.48
C ASP A 80 17.20 8.66 5.40
N LYS A 81 16.21 8.13 4.65
CA LYS A 81 14.91 8.78 4.42
C LYS A 81 13.77 7.84 4.81
N HIS A 82 13.09 8.16 5.92
CA HIS A 82 12.18 7.25 6.61
C HIS A 82 10.73 7.74 6.68
N ASP A 83 10.45 8.94 6.20
CA ASP A 83 9.14 9.60 6.29
C ASP A 83 8.12 9.09 5.26
N THR A 84 8.58 8.52 4.14
CA THR A 84 7.70 8.08 3.05
C THR A 84 7.19 6.64 3.19
N ILE A 85 7.95 5.78 3.88
CA ILE A 85 7.61 4.35 3.99
C ILE A 85 6.41 4.07 4.90
N GLY A 86 6.06 5.02 5.78
CA GLY A 86 4.83 4.96 6.56
C GLY A 86 3.59 4.98 5.66
N GLN A 87 3.61 5.76 4.58
CA GLN A 87 2.54 5.75 3.57
C GLN A 87 2.46 4.39 2.84
N ASP A 88 3.60 3.78 2.51
CA ASP A 88 3.60 2.43 1.91
C ASP A 88 2.89 1.43 2.82
N CYS A 89 3.21 1.44 4.11
CA CYS A 89 2.60 0.55 5.10
C CYS A 89 1.08 0.70 5.17
N VAL A 90 0.60 1.95 5.25
CA VAL A 90 -0.85 2.23 5.29
C VAL A 90 -1.52 1.86 3.98
N ALA A 91 -0.94 2.27 2.84
CA ALA A 91 -1.55 2.06 1.53
C ALA A 91 -1.70 0.57 1.19
N MET A 92 -0.71 -0.26 1.52
CA MET A 92 -0.78 -1.71 1.27
C MET A 92 -1.98 -2.33 1.99
N SER A 93 -2.21 -1.99 3.26
CA SER A 93 -3.30 -2.56 4.05
C SER A 93 -4.66 -1.89 3.75
N VAL A 94 -4.70 -0.56 3.60
CA VAL A 94 -5.95 0.19 3.40
C VAL A 94 -6.54 -0.03 2.01
N ASN A 95 -5.71 -0.10 0.97
CA ASN A 95 -6.18 -0.41 -0.37
C ASN A 95 -6.75 -1.84 -0.46
N ASP A 96 -6.21 -2.79 0.32
CA ASP A 96 -6.70 -4.17 0.35
C ASP A 96 -8.09 -4.32 1.00
N ILE A 97 -8.38 -3.56 2.06
CA ILE A 97 -9.75 -3.55 2.62
C ILE A 97 -10.72 -2.77 1.75
N LEU A 98 -10.24 -1.73 1.06
CA LEU A 98 -11.03 -0.91 0.14
C LEU A 98 -11.62 -1.73 -1.02
N VAL A 99 -10.86 -2.70 -1.58
CA VAL A 99 -11.34 -3.51 -2.71
C VAL A 99 -12.55 -4.37 -2.38
N GLN A 100 -12.85 -4.58 -1.11
CA GLN A 100 -14.06 -5.24 -0.63
C GLN A 100 -15.23 -4.26 -0.37
N GLY A 101 -15.06 -2.98 -0.68
CA GLY A 101 -16.06 -1.94 -0.45
C GLY A 101 -16.02 -1.34 0.96
N ALA A 102 -15.01 -1.68 1.77
CA ALA A 102 -14.93 -1.20 3.14
C ALA A 102 -14.41 0.23 3.24
N THR A 103 -15.08 1.03 4.07
CA THR A 103 -14.57 2.33 4.51
C THR A 103 -13.55 2.12 5.63
N PRO A 104 -12.31 2.62 5.51
CA PRO A 104 -11.32 2.51 6.56
C PRO A 104 -11.81 3.20 7.85
N LEU A 105 -11.60 2.54 9.00
CA LEU A 105 -11.95 3.06 10.32
C LEU A 105 -10.71 3.45 11.11
N PHE A 106 -9.82 2.48 11.32
CA PHE A 106 -8.61 2.69 12.07
C PHE A 106 -7.46 1.79 11.58
N PHE A 107 -6.28 2.21 11.94
CA PHE A 107 -5.02 1.56 11.63
C PHE A 107 -4.20 1.35 12.91
N LEU A 108 -3.42 0.30 12.94
CA LEU A 108 -2.40 0.01 13.96
C LEU A 108 -1.09 -0.28 13.24
N ASP A 109 0.04 0.16 13.81
CA ASP A 109 1.36 -0.17 13.30
C ASP A 109 2.17 -1.04 14.27
N TYR A 110 3.12 -1.79 13.73
CA TYR A 110 4.17 -2.47 14.49
C TYR A 110 5.52 -2.08 13.87
N ILE A 111 6.39 -1.49 14.69
CA ILE A 111 7.73 -1.08 14.27
C ILE A 111 8.75 -1.83 15.12
N ALA A 112 9.53 -2.71 14.50
CA ALA A 112 10.64 -3.40 15.12
C ALA A 112 11.96 -2.75 14.69
N VAL A 113 12.80 -2.36 15.64
CA VAL A 113 14.08 -1.68 15.37
C VAL A 113 15.25 -2.40 16.03
N GLY A 114 16.43 -2.39 15.41
CA GLY A 114 17.65 -2.90 16.02
C GLY A 114 18.10 -2.03 17.18
N LYS A 115 18.08 -0.71 16.97
CA LYS A 115 18.31 0.31 18.01
C LYS A 115 17.31 1.45 17.85
N LEU A 116 16.71 1.85 18.95
CA LEU A 116 15.67 2.87 18.94
C LEU A 116 16.27 4.29 18.82
N ASP A 117 16.01 4.93 17.67
CA ASP A 117 16.20 6.37 17.48
C ASP A 117 14.83 7.05 17.53
N PRO A 118 14.55 7.89 18.54
CA PRO A 118 13.26 8.53 18.71
C PRO A 118 12.84 9.42 17.54
N VAL A 119 13.78 10.06 16.86
CA VAL A 119 13.49 10.95 15.74
C VAL A 119 13.14 10.15 14.49
N LYS A 120 13.89 9.09 14.22
CA LYS A 120 13.65 8.16 13.12
C LYS A 120 12.27 7.49 13.25
N VAL A 121 11.98 6.91 14.42
CA VAL A 121 10.67 6.27 14.69
C VAL A 121 9.53 7.28 14.58
N ALA A 122 9.65 8.47 15.16
CA ALA A 122 8.64 9.52 15.02
C ALA A 122 8.46 9.97 13.55
N GLY A 123 9.52 9.96 12.75
CA GLY A 123 9.47 10.22 11.30
C GLY A 123 8.64 9.16 10.54
N ILE A 124 8.87 7.88 10.84
CA ILE A 124 8.09 6.76 10.28
C ILE A 124 6.61 6.90 10.64
N VAL A 125 6.31 7.07 11.95
CA VAL A 125 4.93 7.20 12.44
C VAL A 125 4.24 8.46 11.89
N ARG A 126 4.97 9.54 11.64
CA ARG A 126 4.41 10.72 10.96
C ARG A 126 3.94 10.36 9.55
N GLY A 127 4.73 9.61 8.77
CA GLY A 127 4.30 9.13 7.45
C GLY A 127 3.08 8.21 7.52
N VAL A 128 3.01 7.33 8.53
CA VAL A 128 1.81 6.53 8.81
C VAL A 128 0.60 7.42 9.11
N ALA A 129 0.75 8.41 9.99
CA ALA A 129 -0.33 9.32 10.38
C ALA A 129 -0.84 10.15 9.21
N GLU A 130 0.04 10.71 8.38
CA GLU A 130 -0.32 11.49 7.19
C GLU A 130 -1.12 10.63 6.19
N ALA A 131 -0.72 9.38 5.98
CA ALA A 131 -1.44 8.46 5.11
C ALA A 131 -2.79 8.01 5.71
N CYS A 132 -2.87 7.84 7.02
CA CYS A 132 -4.13 7.58 7.72
C CYS A 132 -5.10 8.76 7.59
N GLU A 133 -4.63 9.99 7.81
CA GLU A 133 -5.41 11.22 7.64
C GLU A 133 -5.92 11.35 6.20
N GLU A 134 -5.06 11.10 5.20
CA GLU A 134 -5.46 11.08 3.80
C GLU A 134 -6.52 10.01 3.51
N SER A 135 -6.43 8.85 4.12
CA SER A 135 -7.38 7.74 3.92
C SER A 135 -8.67 7.88 4.73
N GLY A 136 -8.80 8.88 5.59
CA GLY A 136 -9.92 9.04 6.52
C GLY A 136 -9.93 7.99 7.64
N CYS A 137 -8.77 7.45 7.98
CA CYS A 137 -8.56 6.35 8.92
C CYS A 137 -7.84 6.87 10.17
N ALA A 138 -8.27 6.49 11.37
CA ALA A 138 -7.59 6.90 12.59
C ALA A 138 -6.37 6.01 12.87
N LEU A 139 -5.19 6.57 13.11
CA LEU A 139 -4.08 5.84 13.72
C LEU A 139 -4.41 5.66 15.20
N LEU A 140 -4.94 4.49 15.55
CA LEU A 140 -5.56 4.24 16.85
C LEU A 140 -4.54 3.82 17.93
N GLY A 141 -3.39 3.31 17.48
CA GLY A 141 -2.31 2.84 18.34
C GLY A 141 -1.27 2.07 17.55
N GLY A 142 -0.33 1.48 18.24
CA GLY A 142 0.73 0.68 17.64
C GLY A 142 1.69 0.17 18.69
N GLU A 143 2.77 -0.46 18.23
CA GLU A 143 3.85 -0.98 19.07
C GLU A 143 5.20 -0.64 18.45
N THR A 144 6.15 -0.22 19.29
CA THR A 144 7.55 -0.07 18.88
C THR A 144 8.41 -0.97 19.75
N ALA A 145 9.05 -1.96 19.13
CA ALA A 145 9.90 -2.94 19.82
C ALA A 145 11.38 -2.71 19.49
N GLU A 146 12.21 -2.49 20.51
CA GLU A 146 13.65 -2.51 20.36
C GLU A 146 14.15 -3.95 20.48
N MET A 147 14.66 -4.47 19.35
CA MET A 147 15.03 -5.88 19.14
C MET A 147 16.55 -6.04 19.10
N ALA A 148 17.21 -5.65 20.20
CA ALA A 148 18.66 -5.67 20.32
C ALA A 148 19.25 -7.07 20.04
N GLY A 149 20.19 -7.16 19.11
CA GLY A 149 20.82 -8.43 18.72
C GLY A 149 20.00 -9.31 17.78
N PHE A 150 18.80 -8.87 17.39
CA PHE A 150 17.97 -9.54 16.38
C PHE A 150 18.05 -8.82 15.02
N TYR A 151 17.96 -7.49 15.04
CA TYR A 151 18.25 -6.61 13.88
C TYR A 151 19.60 -5.92 14.07
N ASP A 152 20.26 -5.56 12.98
CA ASP A 152 21.40 -4.63 13.00
C ASP A 152 20.92 -3.25 13.50
N ASN A 153 21.80 -2.43 14.04
CA ASN A 153 21.44 -1.19 14.73
C ASN A 153 20.62 -0.22 13.86
N ASP A 154 20.87 -0.18 12.56
CA ASP A 154 20.20 0.71 11.62
C ASP A 154 18.98 0.06 10.93
N ASP A 155 18.84 -1.26 11.08
CA ASP A 155 17.77 -2.02 10.45
C ASP A 155 16.48 -1.94 11.27
N TYR A 156 15.37 -1.97 10.55
CA TYR A 156 14.04 -1.99 11.14
C TYR A 156 13.03 -2.65 10.19
N ASP A 157 11.90 -3.05 10.75
CA ASP A 157 10.74 -3.52 9.99
C ASP A 157 9.49 -2.76 10.40
N VAL A 158 8.56 -2.59 9.45
CA VAL A 158 7.30 -1.89 9.67
C VAL A 158 6.18 -2.72 9.07
N ALA A 159 5.20 -3.03 9.89
CA ALA A 159 3.97 -3.68 9.46
C ALA A 159 2.76 -2.89 9.96
N GLY A 160 1.64 -2.99 9.23
CA GLY A 160 0.40 -2.34 9.54
C GLY A 160 -0.79 -3.28 9.58
N PHE A 161 -1.81 -2.84 10.27
CA PHE A 161 -3.08 -3.53 10.41
C PHE A 161 -4.22 -2.54 10.25
N ALA A 162 -4.94 -2.65 9.12
CA ALA A 162 -6.10 -1.82 8.82
C ALA A 162 -7.40 -2.54 9.20
N VAL A 163 -8.35 -1.79 9.74
CA VAL A 163 -9.72 -2.24 9.93
C VAL A 163 -10.67 -1.24 9.28
N GLY A 164 -11.57 -1.75 8.46
CA GLY A 164 -12.65 -1.00 7.84
C GLY A 164 -14.01 -1.62 8.11
N ILE A 165 -15.06 -0.96 7.66
CA ILE A 165 -16.44 -1.38 7.80
C ILE A 165 -17.18 -1.31 6.47
N VAL A 166 -18.05 -2.28 6.23
CA VAL A 166 -18.96 -2.31 5.08
C VAL A 166 -20.30 -2.88 5.51
N ASP A 167 -21.39 -2.38 4.94
CA ASP A 167 -22.69 -3.02 5.09
C ASP A 167 -22.75 -4.27 4.19
N ARG A 168 -23.14 -5.44 4.72
CA ARG A 168 -23.15 -6.71 3.95
C ARG A 168 -23.80 -6.59 2.57
N PRO A 169 -24.94 -5.90 2.37
CA PRO A 169 -25.52 -5.73 1.05
C PRO A 169 -24.66 -4.96 0.04
N LYS A 170 -23.67 -4.18 0.53
CA LYS A 170 -22.75 -3.36 -0.27
C LYS A 170 -21.36 -3.98 -0.41
N LEU A 171 -21.18 -5.20 0.09
CA LEU A 171 -19.90 -5.91 -0.02
C LEU A 171 -19.58 -6.18 -1.50
N ILE A 172 -18.40 -5.77 -1.93
CA ILE A 172 -17.93 -5.99 -3.30
C ILE A 172 -17.20 -7.34 -3.35
N THR A 173 -17.84 -8.32 -3.98
CA THR A 173 -17.34 -9.71 -4.10
C THR A 173 -16.92 -10.08 -5.52
N GLY A 174 -17.33 -9.29 -6.51
CA GLY A 174 -17.14 -9.62 -7.92
C GLY A 174 -18.18 -10.57 -8.50
N GLU A 175 -19.10 -11.15 -7.71
CA GLU A 175 -20.09 -12.11 -8.18
C GLU A 175 -21.01 -11.58 -9.30
N SER A 176 -21.23 -10.25 -9.34
CA SER A 176 -22.04 -9.60 -10.38
C SER A 176 -21.30 -9.27 -11.67
N ILE A 177 -20.00 -9.57 -11.73
CA ILE A 177 -19.17 -9.36 -12.93
C ILE A 177 -19.64 -10.33 -14.03
N LYS A 178 -19.79 -9.78 -15.24
CA LYS A 178 -20.27 -10.54 -16.40
C LYS A 178 -19.54 -10.10 -17.68
N ALA A 179 -19.62 -10.91 -18.72
CA ALA A 179 -19.14 -10.52 -20.05
C ALA A 179 -19.81 -9.22 -20.54
N GLY A 180 -19.03 -8.31 -21.08
CA GLY A 180 -19.41 -6.96 -21.48
C GLY A 180 -19.00 -5.89 -20.47
N ASP A 181 -18.74 -6.23 -19.20
CA ASP A 181 -18.23 -5.28 -18.22
C ASP A 181 -16.86 -4.72 -18.65
N VAL A 182 -16.59 -3.49 -18.27
CA VAL A 182 -15.38 -2.75 -18.66
C VAL A 182 -14.39 -2.73 -17.50
N ILE A 183 -13.12 -2.90 -17.83
CA ILE A 183 -12.01 -2.84 -16.89
C ILE A 183 -11.38 -1.45 -16.98
N LEU A 184 -11.46 -0.70 -15.88
CA LEU A 184 -10.85 0.62 -15.74
C LEU A 184 -9.62 0.52 -14.83
N GLY A 185 -8.52 1.17 -15.22
CA GLY A 185 -7.28 1.22 -14.46
C GLY A 185 -7.02 2.61 -13.89
N LEU A 186 -6.72 2.69 -12.60
CA LEU A 186 -6.21 3.89 -11.96
C LEU A 186 -4.68 3.82 -11.88
N PRO A 187 -3.98 4.91 -12.24
CA PRO A 187 -2.53 4.92 -12.29
C PRO A 187 -1.89 4.67 -10.93
N SER A 188 -0.75 3.99 -10.94
CA SER A 188 0.16 3.94 -9.80
C SER A 188 1.06 5.18 -9.74
N SER A 189 1.66 5.43 -8.59
CA SER A 189 2.67 6.49 -8.40
C SER A 189 4.08 6.06 -8.82
N GLY A 190 4.29 4.77 -9.09
CA GLY A 190 5.58 4.14 -9.36
C GLY A 190 5.50 2.64 -9.07
N VAL A 191 6.61 2.09 -8.58
CA VAL A 191 6.70 0.65 -8.27
C VAL A 191 5.77 0.24 -7.10
N HIS A 192 5.35 1.21 -6.29
CA HIS A 192 4.65 1.00 -5.01
C HIS A 192 5.54 0.32 -3.98
N SER A 193 5.10 -0.80 -3.39
CA SER A 193 5.86 -1.51 -2.35
C SER A 193 6.10 -2.99 -2.69
N ASN A 194 5.87 -3.40 -3.93
CA ASN A 194 6.03 -4.79 -4.36
C ASN A 194 7.17 -4.96 -5.36
N GLY A 195 7.77 -6.15 -5.40
CA GLY A 195 8.82 -6.48 -6.36
C GLY A 195 10.21 -5.94 -6.02
N PHE A 196 10.43 -5.32 -4.87
CA PHE A 196 11.68 -4.66 -4.50
C PHE A 196 12.88 -5.60 -4.35
N SER A 197 12.68 -6.88 -4.11
CA SER A 197 13.77 -7.86 -4.17
C SER A 197 14.35 -7.97 -5.58
N LEU A 198 13.48 -7.98 -6.61
CA LEU A 198 13.91 -7.97 -8.01
C LEU A 198 14.50 -6.60 -8.40
N VAL A 199 13.86 -5.50 -8.01
CA VAL A 199 14.40 -4.13 -8.24
C VAL A 199 15.82 -4.02 -7.73
N ARG A 200 16.06 -4.37 -6.46
CA ARG A 200 17.39 -4.29 -5.83
C ARG A 200 18.42 -5.16 -6.54
N LYS A 201 18.03 -6.38 -6.93
CA LYS A 201 18.90 -7.29 -7.68
C LYS A 201 19.28 -6.71 -9.05
N ILE A 202 18.33 -6.12 -9.77
CA ILE A 202 18.59 -5.50 -11.08
C ILE A 202 19.51 -4.30 -10.92
N VAL A 203 19.15 -3.38 -10.02
CA VAL A 203 19.76 -2.06 -9.89
C VAL A 203 21.16 -2.16 -9.27
N PHE A 204 21.26 -2.83 -8.10
CA PHE A 204 22.50 -2.83 -7.32
C PHE A 204 23.43 -3.99 -7.68
N ASP A 205 22.90 -5.21 -7.83
CA ASP A 205 23.73 -6.38 -8.08
C ASP A 205 24.13 -6.48 -9.56
N HIS A 206 23.15 -6.31 -10.47
CA HIS A 206 23.36 -6.51 -11.90
C HIS A 206 23.92 -5.27 -12.59
N LYS A 207 23.31 -4.10 -12.39
CA LYS A 207 23.72 -2.82 -13.00
C LYS A 207 24.76 -2.05 -12.19
N GLN A 208 24.91 -2.36 -10.91
CA GLN A 208 25.85 -1.70 -10.00
C GLN A 208 25.66 -0.17 -9.94
N LEU A 209 24.39 0.29 -10.03
CA LEU A 209 24.03 1.70 -9.92
C LEU A 209 23.98 2.14 -8.45
N SER A 210 24.30 3.42 -8.21
CA SER A 210 24.08 4.06 -6.91
C SER A 210 22.66 4.60 -6.81
N ILE A 211 22.14 4.71 -5.57
CA ILE A 211 20.87 5.41 -5.29
C ILE A 211 20.89 6.88 -5.73
N ASP A 212 22.08 7.51 -5.72
CA ASP A 212 22.30 8.90 -6.11
C ASP A 212 22.46 9.09 -7.63
N THR A 213 22.37 8.01 -8.42
CA THR A 213 22.49 8.09 -9.87
C THR A 213 21.30 8.87 -10.45
N ASP A 214 21.58 9.98 -11.14
CA ASP A 214 20.57 10.72 -11.90
C ASP A 214 20.14 9.91 -13.12
N ILE A 215 18.85 9.71 -13.27
CA ILE A 215 18.24 9.04 -14.43
C ILE A 215 17.43 10.09 -15.19
N PRO A 216 17.87 10.51 -16.37
CA PRO A 216 17.22 11.59 -17.13
C PRO A 216 15.73 11.34 -17.38
N GLU A 217 15.34 10.09 -17.65
CA GLU A 217 13.97 9.70 -17.91
C GLU A 217 13.06 9.81 -16.68
N PHE A 218 13.63 9.83 -15.46
CA PHE A 218 12.89 10.04 -14.22
C PHE A 218 12.82 11.52 -13.82
N GLY A 219 13.79 12.34 -14.30
CA GLY A 219 13.94 13.74 -13.87
C GLY A 219 14.37 13.91 -12.42
N LYS A 220 14.89 12.84 -11.79
CA LYS A 220 15.32 12.74 -10.40
C LYS A 220 16.29 11.57 -10.23
N THR A 221 16.86 11.42 -9.03
CA THR A 221 17.74 10.30 -8.74
C THR A 221 16.99 8.97 -8.73
N LEU A 222 17.74 7.89 -8.91
CA LEU A 222 17.22 6.53 -8.84
C LEU A 222 16.54 6.24 -7.49
N GLY A 223 17.18 6.65 -6.40
CA GLY A 223 16.65 6.46 -5.06
C GLY A 223 15.33 7.20 -4.84
N GLU A 224 15.23 8.46 -5.31
CA GLU A 224 13.99 9.24 -5.22
C GLU A 224 12.85 8.61 -6.02
N GLU A 225 13.12 8.07 -7.22
CA GLU A 225 12.11 7.34 -7.98
C GLU A 225 11.64 6.10 -7.25
N LEU A 226 12.58 5.26 -6.82
CA LEU A 226 12.26 3.99 -6.20
C LEU A 226 11.63 4.14 -4.80
N LEU A 227 11.87 5.27 -4.11
CA LEU A 227 11.28 5.54 -2.81
C LEU A 227 9.92 6.26 -2.91
N THR A 228 9.45 6.58 -4.12
CA THR A 228 8.10 7.14 -4.32
C THR A 228 7.06 6.25 -3.61
N PRO A 229 6.23 6.82 -2.70
CA PRO A 229 5.34 6.00 -1.89
C PRO A 229 4.16 5.44 -2.69
N THR A 230 3.60 4.35 -2.19
CA THR A 230 2.40 3.71 -2.71
C THR A 230 1.22 4.67 -2.67
N ARG A 231 0.45 4.73 -3.75
CA ARG A 231 -0.71 5.58 -3.86
C ARG A 231 -1.86 5.09 -2.98
N LEU A 232 -2.54 6.05 -2.34
CA LEU A 232 -3.76 5.84 -1.58
C LEU A 232 -4.97 6.03 -2.51
N TYR A 233 -5.90 5.08 -2.53
CA TYR A 233 -7.08 5.12 -3.39
C TYR A 233 -8.41 5.44 -2.69
N PRO A 234 -8.54 5.48 -1.33
CA PRO A 234 -9.83 5.68 -0.69
C PRO A 234 -10.59 6.92 -1.16
N LYS A 235 -9.94 8.09 -1.24
CA LYS A 235 -10.59 9.34 -1.68
C LYS A 235 -11.14 9.28 -3.11
N ALA A 236 -10.46 8.55 -3.99
CA ALA A 236 -10.88 8.39 -5.37
C ALA A 236 -12.07 7.42 -5.50
N VAL A 237 -12.04 6.33 -4.74
CA VAL A 237 -12.88 5.15 -4.98
C VAL A 237 -14.11 5.08 -4.08
N LEU A 238 -14.03 5.50 -2.79
CA LEU A 238 -15.18 5.46 -1.87
C LEU A 238 -16.46 6.13 -2.44
N PRO A 239 -16.40 7.29 -3.11
CA PRO A 239 -17.59 7.89 -3.71
C PRO A 239 -18.22 7.07 -4.84
N LEU A 240 -17.45 6.20 -5.52
CA LEU A 240 -17.98 5.29 -6.52
C LEU A 240 -18.65 4.09 -5.87
N ILE A 241 -18.10 3.61 -4.76
CA ILE A 241 -18.68 2.53 -3.94
C ILE A 241 -20.03 2.98 -3.36
N GLU A 242 -20.10 4.20 -2.80
CA GLU A 242 -21.33 4.77 -2.25
C GLU A 242 -22.45 4.84 -3.30
N GLN A 243 -22.10 5.11 -4.56
CA GLN A 243 -23.02 5.18 -5.69
C GLN A 243 -23.28 3.81 -6.36
N GLU A 244 -22.70 2.72 -5.83
CA GLU A 244 -22.85 1.35 -6.33
C GLU A 244 -22.43 1.18 -7.80
N LEU A 245 -21.41 1.95 -8.24
CA LEU A 245 -20.92 1.96 -9.62
C LEU A 245 -19.87 0.89 -9.92
N VAL A 246 -19.40 0.16 -8.91
CA VAL A 246 -18.27 -0.78 -9.04
C VAL A 246 -18.74 -2.17 -8.68
N LYS A 247 -18.51 -3.14 -9.58
CA LYS A 247 -18.84 -4.56 -9.39
C LYS A 247 -17.71 -5.38 -8.81
N GLY A 248 -16.47 -4.96 -9.08
CA GLY A 248 -15.26 -5.60 -8.58
C GLY A 248 -14.09 -4.63 -8.58
N MET A 249 -13.16 -4.85 -7.67
CA MET A 249 -11.94 -4.05 -7.55
C MET A 249 -10.74 -4.95 -7.32
N VAL A 250 -9.57 -4.50 -7.80
CA VAL A 250 -8.31 -5.22 -7.64
C VAL A 250 -7.21 -4.24 -7.29
N HIS A 251 -6.57 -4.42 -6.14
CA HIS A 251 -5.30 -3.77 -5.81
C HIS A 251 -4.18 -4.59 -6.43
N ILE A 252 -3.40 -3.98 -7.33
CA ILE A 252 -2.29 -4.67 -8.02
C ILE A 252 -1.05 -4.64 -7.12
N THR A 253 -0.82 -5.75 -6.45
CA THR A 253 0.29 -6.00 -5.53
C THR A 253 1.22 -7.11 -6.05
N GLY A 254 1.93 -7.83 -5.17
CA GLY A 254 2.71 -9.00 -5.56
C GLY A 254 1.85 -10.05 -6.28
N GLY A 255 2.39 -10.66 -7.33
CA GLY A 255 1.63 -11.50 -8.26
C GLY A 255 1.06 -10.73 -9.47
N GLY A 256 1.08 -9.38 -9.43
CA GLY A 256 0.73 -8.50 -10.55
C GLY A 256 -0.67 -8.74 -11.11
N PHE A 257 -0.82 -8.62 -12.42
CA PHE A 257 -2.09 -8.81 -13.10
C PHE A 257 -2.57 -10.26 -13.05
N TYR A 258 -1.65 -11.21 -13.18
CA TYR A 258 -1.99 -12.63 -13.30
C TYR A 258 -2.57 -13.26 -12.03
N GLU A 259 -2.14 -12.80 -10.85
CA GLU A 259 -2.56 -13.41 -9.59
C GLU A 259 -3.60 -12.56 -8.82
N ASN A 260 -3.68 -11.24 -9.10
CA ASN A 260 -4.63 -10.38 -8.39
C ASN A 260 -5.99 -10.29 -9.09
N ILE A 261 -6.04 -10.13 -10.42
CA ILE A 261 -7.32 -10.03 -11.15
C ILE A 261 -8.21 -11.27 -10.94
N PRO A 262 -7.69 -12.50 -10.96
CA PRO A 262 -8.52 -13.69 -10.75
C PRO A 262 -9.28 -13.77 -9.44
N ARG A 263 -8.79 -13.06 -8.39
CA ARG A 263 -9.39 -13.10 -7.04
C ARG A 263 -10.82 -12.59 -6.98
N VAL A 264 -11.20 -11.74 -7.94
CA VAL A 264 -12.54 -11.12 -7.97
C VAL A 264 -13.40 -11.64 -9.12
N LEU A 265 -12.86 -12.46 -10.03
CA LEU A 265 -13.60 -12.95 -11.19
C LEU A 265 -14.47 -14.16 -10.85
N PRO A 266 -15.79 -14.16 -11.21
CA PRO A 266 -16.59 -15.35 -11.15
C PRO A 266 -16.20 -16.36 -12.24
N LYS A 267 -16.69 -17.59 -12.14
CA LYS A 267 -16.46 -18.63 -13.15
C LYS A 267 -17.12 -18.27 -14.49
N GLY A 268 -16.50 -18.68 -15.59
CA GLY A 268 -17.04 -18.53 -16.94
C GLY A 268 -16.77 -17.18 -17.59
N VAL A 269 -15.92 -16.36 -16.96
CA VAL A 269 -15.45 -15.10 -17.53
C VAL A 269 -13.92 -15.01 -17.52
N THR A 270 -13.39 -14.20 -18.42
CA THR A 270 -11.97 -13.89 -18.58
C THR A 270 -11.80 -12.39 -18.62
N ALA A 271 -10.81 -11.86 -17.92
CA ALA A 271 -10.38 -10.47 -18.09
C ALA A 271 -9.39 -10.36 -19.26
N GLU A 272 -9.78 -9.65 -20.31
CA GLU A 272 -8.88 -9.25 -21.41
C GLU A 272 -8.37 -7.85 -21.16
N VAL A 273 -7.06 -7.69 -20.98
CA VAL A 273 -6.39 -6.41 -20.70
C VAL A 273 -5.46 -6.06 -21.84
N ASP A 274 -5.63 -4.89 -22.43
CA ASP A 274 -4.74 -4.34 -23.44
C ASP A 274 -3.69 -3.43 -22.79
N VAL A 275 -2.46 -3.90 -22.71
CA VAL A 275 -1.35 -3.20 -22.03
C VAL A 275 -0.86 -1.95 -22.78
N THR A 276 -1.40 -1.64 -23.94
CA THR A 276 -1.05 -0.46 -24.74
C THR A 276 -1.93 0.77 -24.43
N THR A 277 -2.97 0.61 -23.61
CA THR A 277 -4.01 1.62 -23.40
C THR A 277 -3.67 2.67 -22.33
N TRP A 278 -2.58 2.50 -21.60
CA TRP A 278 -2.09 3.47 -20.61
C TRP A 278 -0.60 3.75 -20.78
N PRO A 279 -0.11 4.93 -20.34
CA PRO A 279 1.31 5.24 -20.42
C PRO A 279 2.10 4.38 -19.43
N ARG A 280 3.14 3.71 -19.94
CA ARG A 280 4.08 2.99 -19.09
C ARG A 280 5.02 4.00 -18.42
N LEU A 281 5.14 3.94 -17.10
CA LEU A 281 6.09 4.76 -16.37
C LEU A 281 7.52 4.36 -16.72
N PRO A 282 8.45 5.33 -16.89
CA PRO A 282 9.83 5.05 -17.30
C PRO A 282 10.56 4.04 -16.41
N VAL A 283 10.25 3.97 -15.12
CA VAL A 283 10.85 3.03 -14.18
C VAL A 283 10.65 1.57 -14.61
N PHE A 284 9.49 1.20 -15.11
CA PHE A 284 9.22 -0.18 -15.55
C PHE A 284 9.97 -0.53 -16.83
N THR A 285 10.07 0.42 -17.77
CA THR A 285 10.88 0.24 -18.98
C THR A 285 12.35 0.04 -18.62
N LYS A 286 12.88 0.88 -17.71
CA LYS A 286 14.28 0.75 -17.26
C LYS A 286 14.53 -0.54 -16.51
N LEU A 287 13.67 -0.96 -15.62
CA LEU A 287 13.81 -2.24 -14.92
C LEU A 287 13.81 -3.43 -15.89
N GLN A 288 12.92 -3.39 -16.89
CA GLN A 288 12.86 -4.42 -17.92
C GLN A 288 14.16 -4.47 -18.73
N GLU A 289 14.61 -3.31 -19.26
CA GLU A 289 15.86 -3.19 -20.03
C GLU A 289 17.10 -3.59 -19.23
N TRP A 290 17.23 -3.08 -18.01
CA TRP A 290 18.38 -3.33 -17.17
C TRP A 290 18.49 -4.76 -16.71
N GLY A 291 17.36 -5.38 -16.40
CA GLY A 291 17.28 -6.77 -15.94
C GLY A 291 17.13 -7.78 -17.06
N ASN A 292 16.87 -7.34 -18.30
CA ASN A 292 16.42 -8.19 -19.41
C ASN A 292 15.29 -9.13 -18.95
N VAL A 293 14.32 -8.56 -18.20
CA VAL A 293 13.23 -9.31 -17.62
C VAL A 293 12.17 -9.57 -18.71
N ALA A 294 11.69 -10.80 -18.83
CA ALA A 294 10.61 -11.11 -19.77
C ALA A 294 9.33 -10.36 -19.41
N TRP A 295 8.58 -9.86 -20.40
CA TRP A 295 7.36 -9.10 -20.18
C TRP A 295 6.32 -9.83 -19.30
N PRO A 296 6.05 -11.13 -19.46
CA PRO A 296 5.17 -11.84 -18.54
C PRO A 296 5.62 -11.77 -17.08
N GLU A 297 6.92 -11.81 -16.81
CA GLU A 297 7.46 -11.69 -15.46
C GLU A 297 7.34 -10.26 -14.92
N MET A 298 7.48 -9.23 -15.79
CA MET A 298 7.21 -7.84 -15.41
C MET A 298 5.77 -7.66 -14.92
N TYR A 299 4.78 -8.18 -15.67
CA TYR A 299 3.36 -8.11 -15.32
C TYR A 299 2.94 -9.06 -14.18
N ARG A 300 3.79 -10.01 -13.82
CA ARG A 300 3.62 -10.87 -12.65
C ARG A 300 4.21 -10.24 -11.39
N THR A 301 5.27 -9.45 -11.53
CA THR A 301 6.01 -8.90 -10.39
C THR A 301 5.52 -7.49 -10.02
N PHE A 302 5.18 -6.66 -11.02
CA PHE A 302 4.94 -5.23 -10.88
C PHE A 302 3.53 -4.81 -11.30
N ASN A 303 3.12 -3.64 -10.83
CA ASN A 303 1.85 -3.01 -11.21
C ASN A 303 1.85 -2.38 -12.61
N MET A 304 3.00 -2.25 -13.25
CA MET A 304 3.22 -1.74 -14.62
C MET A 304 2.54 -0.39 -14.92
N GLY A 305 2.28 0.43 -13.89
CA GLY A 305 1.64 1.75 -14.02
C GLY A 305 0.16 1.79 -13.62
N ILE A 306 -0.46 0.63 -13.33
CA ILE A 306 -1.84 0.53 -12.84
C ILE A 306 -1.80 -0.07 -11.43
N GLY A 307 -2.15 0.73 -10.41
CA GLY A 307 -2.15 0.26 -9.03
C GLY A 307 -3.51 -0.25 -8.54
N MET A 308 -4.60 0.25 -9.14
CA MET A 308 -5.97 -0.17 -8.80
C MET A 308 -6.78 -0.41 -10.08
N ILE A 309 -7.54 -1.49 -10.10
CA ILE A 309 -8.49 -1.82 -11.17
C ILE A 309 -9.90 -1.72 -10.62
N LEU A 310 -10.81 -1.15 -11.43
CA LEU A 310 -12.24 -1.13 -11.19
C LEU A 310 -12.93 -1.88 -12.34
N ILE A 311 -13.86 -2.78 -12.00
CA ILE A 311 -14.70 -3.47 -12.99
C ILE A 311 -16.11 -2.91 -12.86
N VAL A 312 -16.62 -2.35 -13.94
CA VAL A 312 -17.86 -1.57 -13.97
C VAL A 312 -18.80 -2.04 -15.10
N ASP A 313 -20.11 -1.79 -14.96
CA ASP A 313 -21.04 -2.02 -16.08
C ASP A 313 -20.70 -1.08 -17.25
N GLU A 314 -20.83 -1.54 -18.50
CA GLU A 314 -20.53 -0.72 -19.68
C GLU A 314 -21.35 0.57 -19.75
N ASN A 315 -22.58 0.57 -19.19
CA ASN A 315 -23.44 1.75 -19.14
C ASN A 315 -23.01 2.79 -18.09
N ASP A 316 -22.19 2.40 -17.09
CA ASP A 316 -21.73 3.29 -16.03
C ASP A 316 -20.33 3.87 -16.28
N VAL A 317 -19.63 3.44 -17.34
CA VAL A 317 -18.24 3.84 -17.66
C VAL A 317 -18.07 5.35 -17.67
N GLU A 318 -18.90 6.06 -18.42
CA GLU A 318 -18.78 7.53 -18.52
C GLU A 318 -19.06 8.23 -17.19
N LYS A 319 -20.03 7.73 -16.41
CA LYS A 319 -20.33 8.26 -15.08
C LYS A 319 -19.15 8.06 -14.12
N VAL A 320 -18.48 6.92 -14.19
CA VAL A 320 -17.28 6.64 -13.38
C VAL A 320 -16.13 7.55 -13.80
N LYS A 321 -15.87 7.69 -15.12
CA LYS A 321 -14.82 8.58 -15.65
C LYS A 321 -15.06 10.04 -15.26
N GLU A 322 -16.29 10.53 -15.38
CA GLU A 322 -16.66 11.88 -14.96
C GLU A 322 -16.46 12.10 -13.46
N ASN A 323 -16.89 11.14 -12.63
CA ASN A 323 -16.76 11.20 -11.19
C ASN A 323 -15.27 11.27 -10.76
N LEU A 324 -14.41 10.46 -11.37
CA LEU A 324 -12.97 10.48 -11.14
C LEU A 324 -12.34 11.77 -11.67
N GLY A 325 -12.66 12.18 -12.91
CA GLY A 325 -12.14 13.39 -13.54
C GLY A 325 -12.47 14.67 -12.75
N ASN A 326 -13.66 14.76 -12.17
CA ASN A 326 -14.06 15.87 -11.30
C ASN A 326 -13.23 15.98 -10.01
N ARG A 327 -12.50 14.90 -9.64
CA ARG A 327 -11.56 14.86 -8.51
C ARG A 327 -10.10 14.99 -8.95
N GLY A 328 -9.85 15.22 -10.24
CA GLY A 328 -8.50 15.30 -10.80
C GLY A 328 -7.83 13.93 -10.97
N GLU A 329 -8.61 12.84 -10.93
CA GLU A 329 -8.11 11.48 -11.04
C GLU A 329 -8.03 11.04 -12.52
N ALA A 330 -6.86 10.58 -12.95
CA ALA A 330 -6.72 9.92 -14.23
C ALA A 330 -7.29 8.50 -14.17
N VAL A 331 -7.94 8.08 -15.25
CA VAL A 331 -8.48 6.73 -15.41
C VAL A 331 -8.33 6.28 -16.86
N TYR A 332 -7.98 5.02 -17.05
CA TYR A 332 -7.79 4.40 -18.35
C TYR A 332 -8.76 3.25 -18.54
N GLU A 333 -9.37 3.15 -19.70
CA GLU A 333 -10.11 1.93 -20.10
C GLU A 333 -9.07 0.94 -20.61
N ILE A 334 -8.76 -0.08 -19.77
CA ILE A 334 -7.64 -0.99 -19.99
C ILE A 334 -8.05 -2.35 -20.52
N GLY A 335 -9.36 -2.62 -20.61
CA GLY A 335 -9.83 -3.90 -21.10
C GLY A 335 -11.29 -4.16 -20.85
N ARG A 336 -11.69 -5.41 -21.07
CA ARG A 336 -13.08 -5.88 -20.92
C ARG A 336 -13.14 -7.27 -20.33
N ILE A 337 -14.28 -7.56 -19.72
CA ILE A 337 -14.64 -8.90 -19.31
C ILE A 337 -15.32 -9.60 -20.49
N VAL A 338 -14.83 -10.78 -20.82
CA VAL A 338 -15.38 -11.62 -21.91
C VAL A 338 -15.80 -12.98 -21.36
N SER A 339 -16.62 -13.72 -22.10
CA SER A 339 -16.90 -15.13 -21.80
C SER A 339 -15.64 -15.97 -22.03
N GLY A 340 -15.26 -16.81 -21.07
CA GLY A 340 -14.06 -17.63 -21.17
C GLY A 340 -13.78 -18.42 -19.89
N ASP A 341 -12.87 -19.36 -19.99
CA ASP A 341 -12.49 -20.24 -18.87
C ASP A 341 -11.10 -19.90 -18.28
N GLY A 342 -10.34 -19.01 -18.92
CA GLY A 342 -9.05 -18.51 -18.44
C GLY A 342 -9.22 -17.23 -17.60
N PRO A 343 -8.47 -17.05 -16.52
CA PRO A 343 -8.71 -15.92 -15.63
C PRO A 343 -8.30 -14.56 -16.23
N VAL A 344 -7.15 -14.47 -16.91
CA VAL A 344 -6.59 -13.23 -17.44
C VAL A 344 -5.87 -13.49 -18.75
N VAL A 345 -6.09 -12.61 -19.73
CA VAL A 345 -5.33 -12.55 -20.99
C VAL A 345 -4.80 -11.14 -21.16
N LEU A 346 -3.49 -11.01 -21.24
CA LEU A 346 -2.84 -9.73 -21.59
C LEU A 346 -2.61 -9.68 -23.09
N LYS A 347 -2.98 -8.55 -23.71
CA LYS A 347 -2.84 -8.28 -25.15
C LYS A 347 -1.91 -7.08 -25.36
N GLY A 348 -1.18 -7.09 -26.49
CA GLY A 348 -0.22 -6.06 -26.88
C GLY A 348 1.00 -6.68 -27.53
N ALA A 349 1.78 -5.89 -28.28
CA ALA A 349 2.92 -6.36 -29.07
C ALA A 349 3.96 -7.19 -28.27
N GLU A 350 3.98 -7.05 -26.97
CA GLU A 350 4.89 -7.75 -26.04
C GLU A 350 4.44 -9.20 -25.77
N PHE A 351 3.21 -9.54 -26.11
CA PHE A 351 2.58 -10.86 -25.89
C PHE A 351 2.18 -11.55 -27.17
N ASP A 352 2.24 -10.86 -28.32
CA ASP A 352 1.81 -11.36 -29.63
C ASP A 352 2.95 -12.12 -30.37
N ALA A 353 4.11 -12.37 -29.72
CA ALA A 353 5.31 -12.97 -30.30
C ALA A 353 5.42 -14.49 -30.04
#